data_353db9f342dd967b7489ff4d185cbed7
#
_entry.id   353db9f342dd967b7489ff4d185cbed7
#
_cell.length_a   1.000
_cell.length_b   1.000
_cell.length_c   1.000
_cell.angle_alpha   90.00
_cell.angle_beta   90.00
_cell.angle_gamma   90.00
#
_symmetry.space_group_name_H-M   'P 1'
#
loop_
_entity.id
_entity.type
_entity.pdbx_description
1 polymer ?
#
loop_
_entity_poly.entity_id
_entity_poly.type
_entity_poly.pdbx_seq_one_letter_code
_entity_poly.pdbx_strand_id
1 'polypeptide(L)'
;MKNLIFCCFVLLSVIPASAQSLVKVDYSVDKCATIKQLDAVLRSPEGEPNKQGLLILHHGGGFSLNTTQQYGEFFAKQGFVTLELKMFNEHKDTPDPTTLHAFAMGGLKYLSKLPGVDPKRVSAMGMSLGAFLTVDSASTWFYDQYQGGDLRFHKLAALYPVCWLMTEAAKGQPQGIRPFTGLPSSFLQKWEGIPLLILAAGKDSYDSQDSTACGNFVQNINDTKQAQVTKVEVFENTTHGWDHGKNYSFLVRGGCTGRTNCTNITVYSPTAVDKGKQSVLSFLKAQ
;
A
#
# COMPACT_ATOMS: atom_id res chain seq x y z
N MET A 1 -6.47 -66.94 19.91
CA MET A 1 -6.69 -65.83 18.91
C MET A 1 -6.66 -64.51 19.68
N LYS A 2 -5.55 -63.73 19.57
CA LYS A 2 -5.39 -62.44 20.27
C LYS A 2 -5.75 -61.37 19.28
N ASN A 3 -6.82 -60.62 19.54
CA ASN A 3 -7.21 -59.44 18.73
C ASN A 3 -6.28 -58.27 19.10
N LEU A 4 -5.48 -57.80 18.12
CA LEU A 4 -4.72 -56.58 18.23
C LEU A 4 -5.63 -55.43 17.80
N ILE A 5 -6.00 -54.56 18.74
CA ILE A 5 -6.70 -53.31 18.46
C ILE A 5 -5.65 -52.27 18.03
N PHE A 6 -5.69 -51.90 16.77
CA PHE A 6 -4.83 -50.79 16.23
C PHE A 6 -5.53 -49.46 16.54
N CYS A 7 -5.04 -48.73 17.55
CA CYS A 7 -5.46 -47.37 17.82
C CYS A 7 -4.78 -46.43 16.81
N CYS A 8 -5.54 -45.97 15.80
CA CYS A 8 -5.13 -44.87 14.95
C CYS A 8 -5.11 -43.57 15.76
N PHE A 9 -3.94 -43.10 16.16
CA PHE A 9 -3.74 -41.76 16.66
C PHE A 9 -3.84 -40.78 15.44
N VAL A 10 -4.95 -40.11 15.32
CA VAL A 10 -5.06 -38.93 14.44
C VAL A 10 -4.28 -37.79 15.13
N LEU A 11 -3.07 -37.55 14.68
CA LEU A 11 -2.33 -36.32 14.99
C LEU A 11 -3.06 -35.16 14.37
N LEU A 12 -3.93 -34.50 15.12
CA LEU A 12 -4.41 -33.15 14.80
C LEU A 12 -3.20 -32.22 14.86
N SER A 13 -2.64 -31.88 13.70
CA SER A 13 -1.67 -30.81 13.57
C SER A 13 -2.37 -29.50 13.96
N VAL A 14 -2.13 -29.02 15.16
CA VAL A 14 -2.49 -27.67 15.57
C VAL A 14 -1.61 -26.73 14.72
N ILE A 15 -2.19 -26.14 13.68
CA ILE A 15 -1.53 -25.09 12.90
C ILE A 15 -1.38 -23.87 13.85
N PRO A 16 -0.18 -23.44 14.18
CA PRO A 16 -0.02 -22.29 15.06
C PRO A 16 -0.61 -21.05 14.38
N ALA A 17 -1.39 -20.28 15.11
CA ALA A 17 -1.90 -18.99 14.64
C ALA A 17 -0.72 -18.09 14.27
N SER A 18 -0.87 -17.31 13.19
CA SER A 18 0.18 -16.36 12.76
C SER A 18 0.60 -15.46 13.94
N ALA A 19 1.89 -15.42 14.24
CA ALA A 19 2.38 -14.61 15.34
C ALA A 19 2.28 -13.12 14.97
N GLN A 20 1.53 -12.38 15.79
CA GLN A 20 1.40 -10.92 15.68
C GLN A 20 2.21 -10.25 16.78
N SER A 21 2.99 -9.22 16.46
CA SER A 21 3.72 -8.41 17.43
C SER A 21 3.66 -6.91 17.10
N LEU A 22 3.69 -6.09 18.14
CA LEU A 22 3.93 -4.65 17.99
C LEU A 22 5.44 -4.42 17.94
N VAL A 23 5.88 -3.66 16.94
CA VAL A 23 7.30 -3.36 16.73
C VAL A 23 7.50 -1.86 16.51
N LYS A 24 8.74 -1.40 16.69
CA LYS A 24 9.17 -0.05 16.36
C LYS A 24 9.94 -0.07 15.05
N VAL A 25 9.57 0.83 14.14
CA VAL A 25 10.24 1.01 12.84
C VAL A 25 10.99 2.34 12.86
N ASP A 26 12.28 2.27 12.64
CA ASP A 26 13.12 3.46 12.55
C ASP A 26 12.89 4.18 11.22
N TYR A 27 12.78 5.51 11.26
CA TYR A 27 12.70 6.36 10.09
C TYR A 27 13.44 7.67 10.27
N SER A 28 13.81 8.30 9.16
CA SER A 28 14.42 9.64 9.13
C SER A 28 13.88 10.43 7.95
N VAL A 29 13.53 11.69 8.16
CA VAL A 29 12.91 12.56 7.14
C VAL A 29 13.94 13.17 6.18
N ASP A 30 15.21 13.20 6.56
CA ASP A 30 16.32 13.67 5.73
C ASP A 30 17.64 12.98 6.10
N LYS A 31 18.70 13.28 5.35
CA LYS A 31 20.02 12.65 5.50
C LYS A 31 20.73 12.96 6.82
N CYS A 32 20.34 14.05 7.48
CA CYS A 32 20.95 14.55 8.71
C CYS A 32 20.01 14.49 9.92
N ALA A 33 18.74 14.09 9.71
CA ALA A 33 17.73 14.09 10.76
C ALA A 33 17.99 13.01 11.80
N THR A 34 17.58 13.32 13.02
CA THR A 34 17.52 12.33 14.10
C THR A 34 16.61 11.17 13.71
N ILE A 35 17.07 9.96 13.98
CA ILE A 35 16.26 8.75 13.83
C ILE A 35 15.10 8.83 14.81
N LYS A 36 13.89 8.65 14.27
CA LYS A 36 12.63 8.56 15.02
C LYS A 36 12.04 7.17 14.87
N GLN A 37 11.05 6.85 15.68
CA GLN A 37 10.39 5.55 15.66
C GLN A 37 8.89 5.68 15.43
N LEU A 38 8.36 4.76 14.63
CA LEU A 38 6.94 4.60 14.34
C LEU A 38 6.49 3.22 14.82
N ASP A 39 5.31 3.15 15.43
CA ASP A 39 4.68 1.88 15.77
C ASP A 39 4.19 1.15 14.52
N ALA A 40 4.35 -0.15 14.51
CA ALA A 40 3.87 -1.01 13.44
C ALA A 40 3.39 -2.36 13.98
N VAL A 41 2.55 -3.05 13.21
CA VAL A 41 2.12 -4.41 13.47
C VAL A 41 2.84 -5.33 12.50
N LEU A 42 3.69 -6.19 13.05
CA LEU A 42 4.38 -7.24 12.31
C LEU A 42 3.60 -8.54 12.44
N ARG A 43 3.36 -9.23 11.31
CA ARG A 43 2.83 -10.60 11.32
C ARG A 43 3.78 -11.53 10.58
N SER A 44 4.12 -12.62 11.24
CA SER A 44 4.83 -13.73 10.62
C SER A 44 3.83 -14.71 10.03
N PRO A 45 4.16 -15.36 8.90
CA PRO A 45 3.31 -16.40 8.32
C PRO A 45 3.17 -17.62 9.23
N GLU A 46 2.12 -18.38 9.00
CA GLU A 46 1.98 -19.71 9.57
C GLU A 46 2.90 -20.67 8.78
N GLY A 47 3.88 -21.27 9.47
CA GLY A 47 4.89 -22.15 8.83
C GLY A 47 6.08 -21.41 8.24
N GLU A 48 6.75 -22.06 7.27
CA GLU A 48 7.93 -21.47 6.63
C GLU A 48 7.57 -20.25 5.75
N PRO A 49 8.21 -19.09 5.96
CA PRO A 49 7.96 -17.93 5.13
C PRO A 49 8.40 -18.16 3.67
N ASN A 50 7.65 -17.62 2.73
CA ASN A 50 8.00 -17.65 1.30
C ASN A 50 9.13 -16.66 0.94
N LYS A 51 9.83 -16.12 1.94
CA LYS A 51 10.89 -15.11 1.85
C LYS A 51 10.43 -13.75 1.32
N GLN A 52 9.13 -13.49 1.22
CA GLN A 52 8.59 -12.21 0.77
C GLN A 52 8.15 -11.36 1.96
N GLY A 53 8.55 -10.09 1.94
CA GLY A 53 8.02 -9.05 2.82
C GLY A 53 6.93 -8.25 2.12
N LEU A 54 5.88 -7.85 2.85
CA LEU A 54 4.84 -6.97 2.35
C LEU A 54 4.59 -5.83 3.33
N LEU A 55 4.95 -4.62 2.91
CA LEU A 55 4.60 -3.38 3.60
C LEU A 55 3.17 -2.98 3.26
N ILE A 56 2.36 -2.65 4.27
CA ILE A 56 0.97 -2.22 4.09
C ILE A 56 0.83 -0.79 4.59
N LEU A 57 0.42 0.10 3.67
CA LEU A 57 0.25 1.53 3.87
C LEU A 57 -1.24 1.87 3.81
N HIS A 58 -1.81 2.31 4.93
CA HIS A 58 -3.25 2.51 4.98
C HIS A 58 -3.71 3.89 4.47
N HIS A 59 -5.02 4.04 4.30
CA HIS A 59 -5.65 5.26 3.84
C HIS A 59 -5.49 6.44 4.83
N GLY A 60 -5.70 7.67 4.35
CA GLY A 60 -5.80 8.86 5.20
C GLY A 60 -7.08 8.89 6.05
N GLY A 61 -7.12 9.79 7.00
CA GLY A 61 -8.33 10.05 7.79
C GLY A 61 -8.46 9.27 9.09
N GLY A 62 -7.39 8.71 9.58
CA GLY A 62 -7.33 8.01 10.85
C GLY A 62 -7.03 6.53 10.71
N PHE A 63 -6.30 6.01 11.67
CA PHE A 63 -5.96 4.61 11.72
C PHE A 63 -7.18 3.79 12.14
N SER A 64 -7.67 2.96 11.25
CA SER A 64 -8.55 1.87 11.60
C SER A 64 -7.79 0.57 11.42
N LEU A 65 -7.41 -0.08 12.51
CA LEU A 65 -6.82 -1.43 12.50
C LEU A 65 -7.62 -2.39 11.61
N ASN A 66 -8.95 -2.23 11.58
CA ASN A 66 -9.83 -3.12 10.85
C ASN A 66 -9.61 -3.09 9.34
N THR A 67 -9.18 -1.96 8.76
CA THR A 67 -9.01 -1.86 7.31
C THR A 67 -7.70 -2.52 6.86
N THR A 68 -6.58 -2.26 7.54
CA THR A 68 -5.28 -2.86 7.19
C THR A 68 -5.13 -4.28 7.72
N GLN A 69 -5.68 -4.55 8.90
CA GLN A 69 -5.61 -5.86 9.54
C GLN A 69 -6.12 -6.98 8.62
N GLN A 70 -7.22 -6.77 7.91
CA GLN A 70 -7.75 -7.76 6.98
C GLN A 70 -6.78 -8.12 5.83
N TYR A 71 -5.93 -7.17 5.41
CA TYR A 71 -4.88 -7.43 4.42
C TYR A 71 -3.67 -8.10 5.07
N GLY A 72 -3.20 -7.58 6.21
CA GLY A 72 -2.08 -8.16 6.94
C GLY A 72 -2.30 -9.63 7.30
N GLU A 73 -3.46 -9.97 7.83
CA GLU A 73 -3.85 -11.36 8.14
C GLU A 73 -3.96 -12.23 6.89
N PHE A 74 -4.60 -11.71 5.84
CA PHE A 74 -4.76 -12.45 4.60
C PHE A 74 -3.40 -12.81 3.98
N PHE A 75 -2.48 -11.83 3.84
CA PHE A 75 -1.18 -12.07 3.22
C PHE A 75 -0.25 -12.88 4.13
N ALA A 76 -0.33 -12.76 5.46
CA ALA A 76 0.40 -13.61 6.37
C ALA A 76 0.02 -15.10 6.19
N LYS A 77 -1.28 -15.41 6.04
CA LYS A 77 -1.76 -16.76 5.70
C LYS A 77 -1.29 -17.26 4.32
N GLN A 78 -0.88 -16.34 3.44
CA GLN A 78 -0.32 -16.68 2.12
C GLN A 78 1.21 -16.82 2.12
N GLY A 79 1.85 -16.78 3.29
CA GLY A 79 3.28 -16.98 3.48
C GLY A 79 4.13 -15.69 3.47
N PHE A 80 3.52 -14.51 3.43
CA PHE A 80 4.24 -13.24 3.50
C PHE A 80 4.54 -12.83 4.95
N VAL A 81 5.69 -12.22 5.18
CA VAL A 81 5.91 -11.43 6.38
C VAL A 81 5.29 -10.05 6.14
N THR A 82 4.25 -9.69 6.89
CA THR A 82 3.54 -8.42 6.68
C THR A 82 3.89 -7.40 7.76
N LEU A 83 4.02 -6.13 7.35
CA LEU A 83 4.27 -4.99 8.24
C LEU A 83 3.25 -3.90 7.97
N GLU A 84 2.41 -3.60 8.94
CA GLU A 84 1.40 -2.53 8.88
C GLU A 84 1.89 -1.34 9.69
N LEU A 85 2.15 -0.22 9.04
CA LEU A 85 2.61 1.00 9.71
C LEU A 85 1.45 1.75 10.36
N LYS A 86 1.58 2.12 11.63
CA LYS A 86 0.63 3.01 12.32
C LYS A 86 0.95 4.48 11.97
N MET A 87 0.71 4.87 10.71
CA MET A 87 1.10 6.16 10.16
C MET A 87 0.38 7.36 10.79
N PHE A 88 -0.75 7.12 11.47
CA PHE A 88 -1.55 8.17 12.12
C PHE A 88 -1.76 7.81 13.58
N ASN A 89 -1.62 8.79 14.46
CA ASN A 89 -2.05 8.66 15.86
C ASN A 89 -3.55 8.97 15.95
N GLU A 90 -4.25 8.32 16.87
CA GLU A 90 -5.70 8.42 17.03
C GLU A 90 -6.23 9.86 17.24
N HIS A 91 -5.37 10.80 17.60
CA HIS A 91 -5.74 12.17 17.98
C HIS A 91 -4.88 13.27 17.33
N LYS A 92 -4.15 13.00 16.28
CA LYS A 92 -3.26 13.99 15.66
C LYS A 92 -3.47 14.13 14.17
N ASP A 93 -3.14 15.31 13.67
CA ASP A 93 -3.16 15.64 12.25
C ASP A 93 -2.37 14.65 11.42
N THR A 94 -2.80 14.50 10.17
CA THR A 94 -2.05 13.74 9.16
C THR A 94 -0.62 14.26 9.10
N PRO A 95 0.42 13.40 9.25
CA PRO A 95 1.80 13.83 9.07
C PRO A 95 2.01 14.48 7.71
N ASP A 96 3.03 15.33 7.60
CA ASP A 96 3.39 15.94 6.33
C ASP A 96 3.86 14.88 5.32
N PRO A 97 3.74 15.14 4.00
CA PRO A 97 4.07 14.17 2.97
C PRO A 97 5.51 13.63 3.07
N THR A 98 6.47 14.45 3.43
CA THR A 98 7.87 14.02 3.55
C THR A 98 8.05 13.02 4.68
N THR A 99 7.36 13.21 5.80
CA THR A 99 7.32 12.25 6.92
C THR A 99 6.63 10.94 6.51
N LEU A 100 5.53 11.01 5.76
CA LEU A 100 4.82 9.80 5.30
C LEU A 100 5.71 8.94 4.37
N HIS A 101 6.46 9.56 3.47
CA HIS A 101 7.41 8.84 2.63
C HIS A 101 8.57 8.25 3.44
N ALA A 102 9.05 8.97 4.46
CA ALA A 102 10.07 8.45 5.38
C ALA A 102 9.59 7.19 6.12
N PHE A 103 8.30 7.13 6.50
CA PHE A 103 7.69 5.92 7.07
C PHE A 103 7.76 4.74 6.10
N ALA A 104 7.39 4.95 4.83
CA ALA A 104 7.44 3.89 3.82
C ALA A 104 8.87 3.37 3.61
N MET A 105 9.88 4.26 3.55
CA MET A 105 11.30 3.87 3.47
C MET A 105 11.75 3.13 4.74
N GLY A 106 11.33 3.58 5.92
CA GLY A 106 11.59 2.89 7.19
C GLY A 106 11.05 1.47 7.18
N GLY A 107 9.82 1.28 6.70
CA GLY A 107 9.19 -0.03 6.53
C GLY A 107 9.96 -0.95 5.57
N LEU A 108 10.42 -0.43 4.43
CA LEU A 108 11.28 -1.17 3.49
C LEU A 108 12.58 -1.61 4.17
N LYS A 109 13.29 -0.69 4.83
CA LYS A 109 14.54 -0.98 5.55
C LYS A 109 14.33 -1.98 6.68
N TYR A 110 13.22 -1.90 7.39
CA TYR A 110 12.89 -2.81 8.49
C TYR A 110 12.67 -4.23 7.97
N LEU A 111 11.76 -4.41 7.00
CA LEU A 111 11.48 -5.72 6.41
C LEU A 111 12.71 -6.36 5.78
N SER A 112 13.54 -5.58 5.09
CA SER A 112 14.76 -6.07 4.42
C SER A 112 15.83 -6.62 5.38
N LYS A 113 15.74 -6.32 6.68
CA LYS A 113 16.65 -6.80 7.72
C LYS A 113 16.13 -8.00 8.48
N LEU A 114 14.85 -8.38 8.28
CA LEU A 114 14.26 -9.48 9.05
C LEU A 114 14.84 -10.84 8.61
N PRO A 115 15.16 -11.72 9.56
CA PRO A 115 15.45 -13.10 9.24
C PRO A 115 14.29 -13.76 8.48
N GLY A 116 14.58 -14.48 7.41
CA GLY A 116 13.56 -15.14 6.59
C GLY A 116 12.90 -14.26 5.51
N VAL A 117 13.25 -12.98 5.42
CA VAL A 117 12.85 -12.09 4.31
C VAL A 117 14.04 -11.89 3.36
N ASP A 118 13.83 -12.13 2.09
CA ASP A 118 14.80 -11.74 1.05
C ASP A 118 14.66 -10.22 0.81
N PRO A 119 15.71 -9.40 1.04
CA PRO A 119 15.65 -7.96 0.85
C PRO A 119 15.30 -7.53 -0.58
N LYS A 120 15.47 -8.40 -1.57
CA LYS A 120 15.08 -8.18 -2.97
C LYS A 120 13.62 -8.56 -3.23
N ARG A 121 12.90 -9.09 -2.25
CA ARG A 121 11.51 -9.55 -2.38
C ARG A 121 10.58 -8.83 -1.39
N VAL A 122 10.89 -7.59 -1.04
CA VAL A 122 10.02 -6.73 -0.24
C VAL A 122 9.15 -5.92 -1.19
N SER A 123 7.85 -6.09 -1.07
CA SER A 123 6.83 -5.37 -1.84
C SER A 123 6.06 -4.39 -0.97
N ALA A 124 5.33 -3.45 -1.56
CA ALA A 124 4.40 -2.62 -0.83
C ALA A 124 3.01 -2.64 -1.47
N MET A 125 2.00 -2.51 -0.61
CA MET A 125 0.64 -2.18 -1.03
C MET A 125 0.11 -1.03 -0.21
N GLY A 126 -0.76 -0.22 -0.80
CA GLY A 126 -1.36 0.90 -0.10
C GLY A 126 -2.75 1.23 -0.61
N MET A 127 -3.55 1.88 0.25
CA MET A 127 -4.93 2.25 0.01
C MET A 127 -5.08 3.77 0.09
N SER A 128 -5.75 4.42 -0.89
CA SER A 128 -5.98 5.88 -0.91
C SER A 128 -4.67 6.67 -0.71
N LEU A 129 -4.48 7.35 0.41
CA LEU A 129 -3.23 8.03 0.74
C LEU A 129 -2.03 7.07 0.74
N GLY A 130 -2.20 5.86 1.27
CA GLY A 130 -1.18 4.81 1.18
C GLY A 130 -0.91 4.38 -0.26
N ALA A 131 -1.91 4.47 -1.15
CA ALA A 131 -1.72 4.20 -2.57
C ALA A 131 -0.88 5.29 -3.26
N PHE A 132 -1.01 6.58 -2.86
CA PHE A 132 -0.06 7.61 -3.30
C PHE A 132 1.37 7.26 -2.91
N LEU A 133 1.61 6.97 -1.63
CA LEU A 133 2.94 6.59 -1.15
C LEU A 133 3.49 5.37 -1.89
N THR A 134 2.62 4.42 -2.23
CA THR A 134 2.99 3.23 -2.99
C THR A 134 3.42 3.60 -4.42
N VAL A 135 2.66 4.45 -5.12
CA VAL A 135 3.01 4.92 -6.47
C VAL A 135 4.28 5.77 -6.43
N ASP A 136 4.39 6.69 -5.46
CA ASP A 136 5.56 7.56 -5.29
C ASP A 136 6.83 6.76 -5.01
N SER A 137 6.70 5.60 -4.36
CA SER A 137 7.82 4.66 -4.13
C SER A 137 8.35 3.99 -5.40
N ALA A 138 7.71 4.18 -6.56
CA ALA A 138 8.28 3.79 -7.85
C ALA A 138 9.25 4.83 -8.42
N SER A 139 9.38 6.01 -7.82
CA SER A 139 10.23 7.09 -8.31
C SER A 139 11.67 7.02 -7.79
N THR A 140 12.63 7.42 -8.61
CA THR A 140 14.04 7.56 -8.21
C THR A 140 14.20 8.54 -7.05
N TRP A 141 13.40 9.63 -7.05
CA TRP A 141 13.41 10.62 -5.98
C TRP A 141 13.19 10.00 -4.59
N PHE A 142 12.27 9.06 -4.46
CA PHE A 142 11.97 8.41 -3.20
C PHE A 142 13.21 7.75 -2.58
N TYR A 143 14.01 7.04 -3.37
CA TYR A 143 15.20 6.36 -2.88
C TYR A 143 16.36 7.31 -2.61
N ASP A 144 16.52 8.34 -3.44
CA ASP A 144 17.57 9.36 -3.28
C ASP A 144 17.32 10.21 -2.03
N GLN A 145 16.05 10.60 -1.80
CA GLN A 145 15.65 11.44 -0.67
C GLN A 145 15.84 10.73 0.66
N TYR A 146 15.41 9.46 0.76
CA TYR A 146 15.36 8.73 2.02
C TYR A 146 16.48 7.70 2.18
N GLN A 147 17.57 7.87 1.44
CA GLN A 147 18.78 7.05 1.53
C GLN A 147 18.48 5.55 1.39
N GLY A 148 17.78 5.19 0.33
CA GLY A 148 17.45 3.81 0.01
C GLY A 148 18.69 2.97 -0.32
N GLY A 149 19.79 3.58 -0.76
CA GLY A 149 20.96 2.86 -1.26
C GLY A 149 20.56 1.94 -2.42
N ASP A 150 20.92 0.67 -2.34
CA ASP A 150 20.56 -0.36 -3.33
C ASP A 150 19.19 -1.00 -3.05
N LEU A 151 18.52 -0.66 -1.94
CA LEU A 151 17.21 -1.20 -1.64
C LEU A 151 16.16 -0.64 -2.59
N ARG A 152 15.33 -1.53 -3.13
CA ARG A 152 14.15 -1.21 -3.94
C ARG A 152 13.01 -2.10 -3.53
N PHE A 153 11.78 -1.58 -3.62
CA PHE A 153 10.63 -2.47 -3.58
C PHE A 153 10.66 -3.42 -4.77
N HIS A 154 10.23 -4.66 -4.56
CA HIS A 154 10.14 -5.66 -5.61
C HIS A 154 8.94 -5.41 -6.52
N LYS A 155 7.77 -5.16 -5.92
CA LYS A 155 6.50 -4.88 -6.60
C LYS A 155 5.66 -3.92 -5.77
N LEU A 156 4.80 -3.17 -6.42
CA LEU A 156 3.95 -2.15 -5.82
C LEU A 156 2.49 -2.38 -6.21
N ALA A 157 1.55 -2.30 -5.26
CA ALA A 157 0.12 -2.43 -5.51
C ALA A 157 -0.65 -1.27 -4.88
N ALA A 158 -1.25 -0.41 -5.71
CA ALA A 158 -1.98 0.78 -5.30
C ALA A 158 -3.49 0.56 -5.45
N LEU A 159 -4.24 0.65 -4.34
CA LEU A 159 -5.69 0.47 -4.31
C LEU A 159 -6.36 1.83 -4.26
N TYR A 160 -7.24 2.07 -5.19
CA TYR A 160 -7.98 3.33 -5.38
C TYR A 160 -7.13 4.60 -5.12
N PRO A 161 -5.95 4.72 -5.80
CA PRO A 161 -5.27 6.01 -5.84
C PRO A 161 -6.19 7.00 -6.55
N VAL A 162 -6.15 8.27 -6.14
CA VAL A 162 -6.90 9.32 -6.84
C VAL A 162 -6.10 9.71 -8.09
N CYS A 163 -6.47 9.16 -9.25
CA CYS A 163 -5.62 9.17 -10.42
C CYS A 163 -5.48 10.53 -11.11
N TRP A 164 -6.47 11.42 -10.98
CA TRP A 164 -6.31 12.78 -11.47
C TRP A 164 -5.20 13.54 -10.73
N LEU A 165 -5.09 13.34 -9.39
CA LEU A 165 -4.01 13.93 -8.59
C LEU A 165 -2.64 13.40 -9.01
N MET A 166 -2.54 12.09 -9.23
CA MET A 166 -1.30 11.45 -9.70
C MET A 166 -0.91 11.96 -11.09
N THR A 167 -1.89 12.21 -11.96
CA THR A 167 -1.65 12.78 -13.28
C THR A 167 -1.06 14.20 -13.19
N GLU A 168 -1.62 15.04 -12.33
CA GLU A 168 -1.09 16.41 -12.11
C GLU A 168 0.34 16.35 -11.51
N ALA A 169 0.58 15.47 -10.58
CA ALA A 169 1.91 15.28 -10.01
C ALA A 169 2.92 14.81 -11.07
N ALA A 170 2.56 13.84 -11.91
CA ALA A 170 3.40 13.35 -12.99
C ALA A 170 3.70 14.41 -14.06
N LYS A 171 2.80 15.39 -14.25
CA LYS A 171 3.03 16.57 -15.11
C LYS A 171 3.93 17.63 -14.46
N GLY A 172 4.39 17.41 -13.21
CA GLY A 172 5.16 18.41 -12.46
C GLY A 172 4.31 19.53 -11.88
N GLN A 173 3.01 19.31 -11.69
CA GLN A 173 2.05 20.29 -11.17
C GLN A 173 1.48 19.89 -9.77
N PRO A 174 2.30 19.41 -8.81
CA PRO A 174 1.81 19.01 -7.50
C PRO A 174 1.45 20.20 -6.60
N GLN A 175 1.74 21.43 -7.03
CA GLN A 175 1.58 22.65 -6.25
C GLN A 175 0.13 22.85 -5.79
N GLY A 176 -0.04 23.07 -4.47
CA GLY A 176 -1.37 23.29 -3.88
C GLY A 176 -2.23 22.04 -3.73
N ILE A 177 -1.67 20.86 -3.99
CA ILE A 177 -2.33 19.57 -3.77
C ILE A 177 -1.84 19.01 -2.44
N ARG A 178 -2.73 18.89 -1.45
CA ARG A 178 -2.38 18.56 -0.06
C ARG A 178 -1.51 17.31 0.10
N PRO A 179 -1.76 16.16 -0.58
CA PRO A 179 -0.91 14.98 -0.46
C PRO A 179 0.53 15.16 -0.94
N PHE A 180 0.83 16.24 -1.68
CA PHE A 180 2.15 16.51 -2.26
C PHE A 180 2.76 17.83 -1.77
N THR A 181 2.16 18.46 -0.77
CA THR A 181 2.69 19.71 -0.20
C THR A 181 4.11 19.48 0.35
N GLY A 182 5.04 20.34 -0.09
CA GLY A 182 6.44 20.24 0.33
C GLY A 182 7.29 19.26 -0.50
N LEU A 183 6.70 18.49 -1.41
CA LEU A 183 7.46 17.67 -2.36
C LEU A 183 7.93 18.53 -3.55
N PRO A 184 9.12 18.25 -4.10
CA PRO A 184 9.58 18.95 -5.29
C PRO A 184 8.71 18.59 -6.50
N SER A 185 8.51 19.53 -7.44
CA SER A 185 7.72 19.29 -8.65
C SER A 185 8.28 18.14 -9.52
N SER A 186 9.52 17.76 -9.30
CA SER A 186 10.22 16.70 -10.04
C SER A 186 10.10 15.31 -9.39
N PHE A 187 9.40 15.14 -8.27
CA PHE A 187 9.44 13.90 -7.49
C PHE A 187 8.93 12.66 -8.26
N LEU A 188 8.05 12.82 -9.25
CA LEU A 188 7.56 11.74 -10.11
C LEU A 188 8.12 11.80 -11.55
N GLN A 189 9.23 12.49 -11.79
CA GLN A 189 9.77 12.65 -13.15
C GLN A 189 10.66 11.50 -13.62
N LYS A 190 11.23 10.72 -12.69
CA LYS A 190 12.07 9.56 -12.99
C LYS A 190 11.58 8.35 -12.23
N TRP A 191 11.51 7.21 -12.91
CA TRP A 191 10.95 5.96 -12.39
C TRP A 191 12.02 4.87 -12.34
N GLU A 192 11.94 4.01 -11.31
CA GLU A 192 12.88 2.89 -11.10
C GLU A 192 12.53 1.63 -11.91
N GLY A 193 11.45 1.66 -12.70
CA GLY A 193 11.02 0.49 -13.46
C GLY A 193 10.42 -0.63 -12.58
N ILE A 194 10.00 -0.33 -11.36
CA ILE A 194 9.39 -1.29 -10.44
C ILE A 194 7.98 -1.64 -10.95
N PRO A 195 7.64 -2.94 -11.08
CA PRO A 195 6.30 -3.35 -11.49
C PRO A 195 5.22 -2.78 -10.57
N LEU A 196 4.19 -2.16 -11.15
CA LEU A 196 3.10 -1.50 -10.43
C LEU A 196 1.75 -2.03 -10.90
N LEU A 197 0.92 -2.48 -9.94
CA LEU A 197 -0.50 -2.79 -10.12
C LEU A 197 -1.34 -1.63 -9.56
N ILE A 198 -2.32 -1.16 -10.32
CA ILE A 198 -3.34 -0.22 -9.84
C ILE A 198 -4.71 -0.91 -9.87
N LEU A 199 -5.39 -0.94 -8.72
CA LEU A 199 -6.78 -1.32 -8.59
C LEU A 199 -7.62 -0.05 -8.46
N ALA A 200 -8.28 0.36 -9.53
CA ALA A 200 -9.04 1.61 -9.61
C ALA A 200 -10.51 1.39 -9.21
N ALA A 201 -11.09 2.37 -8.51
CA ALA A 201 -12.54 2.42 -8.28
C ALA A 201 -13.22 3.07 -9.48
N GLY A 202 -14.13 2.33 -10.14
CA GLY A 202 -14.82 2.83 -11.33
C GLY A 202 -15.81 3.98 -11.06
N LYS A 203 -16.25 4.13 -9.80
CA LYS A 203 -17.13 5.22 -9.35
C LYS A 203 -16.47 6.09 -8.27
N ASP A 204 -15.17 6.32 -8.41
CA ASP A 204 -14.42 7.18 -7.48
C ASP A 204 -14.88 8.64 -7.60
N SER A 205 -15.42 9.18 -6.51
CA SER A 205 -15.90 10.57 -6.49
C SER A 205 -14.76 11.58 -6.66
N TYR A 206 -13.54 11.26 -6.23
CA TYR A 206 -12.38 12.13 -6.41
C TYR A 206 -11.98 12.27 -7.88
N ASP A 207 -12.13 11.21 -8.66
CA ASP A 207 -11.88 11.18 -10.10
C ASP A 207 -13.17 11.52 -10.92
N SER A 208 -14.17 12.16 -10.28
CA SER A 208 -15.47 12.49 -10.92
C SER A 208 -16.21 11.29 -11.51
N GLN A 209 -16.00 10.10 -10.92
CA GLN A 209 -16.53 8.81 -11.40
C GLN A 209 -16.07 8.45 -12.82
N ASP A 210 -14.94 9.00 -13.25
CA ASP A 210 -14.30 8.64 -14.51
C ASP A 210 -13.50 7.35 -14.35
N SER A 211 -14.05 6.23 -14.79
CA SER A 211 -13.39 4.93 -14.74
C SER A 211 -12.12 4.84 -15.59
N THR A 212 -11.89 5.79 -16.48
CA THR A 212 -10.68 5.85 -17.33
C THR A 212 -9.54 6.62 -16.71
N ALA A 213 -9.76 7.35 -15.61
CA ALA A 213 -8.77 8.25 -15.00
C ALA A 213 -7.42 7.57 -14.71
N CYS A 214 -7.46 6.36 -14.14
CA CYS A 214 -6.23 5.61 -13.86
C CYS A 214 -5.57 5.06 -15.13
N GLY A 215 -6.34 4.67 -16.13
CA GLY A 215 -5.82 4.29 -17.45
C GLY A 215 -5.06 5.45 -18.11
N ASN A 216 -5.66 6.64 -18.10
CA ASN A 216 -5.05 7.85 -18.62
C ASN A 216 -3.76 8.26 -17.88
N PHE A 217 -3.76 8.15 -16.54
CA PHE A 217 -2.55 8.35 -15.74
C PHE A 217 -1.43 7.40 -16.17
N VAL A 218 -1.73 6.10 -16.27
CA VAL A 218 -0.76 5.07 -16.63
C VAL A 218 -0.22 5.27 -18.04
N GLN A 219 -1.08 5.56 -19.00
CA GLN A 219 -0.63 5.87 -20.36
C GLN A 219 0.34 7.06 -20.35
N ASN A 220 0.00 8.14 -19.65
CA ASN A 220 0.85 9.32 -19.56
C ASN A 220 2.25 9.00 -19.01
N ILE A 221 2.34 8.28 -17.89
CA ILE A 221 3.65 7.96 -17.29
C ILE A 221 4.45 6.94 -18.08
N ASN A 222 3.82 5.96 -18.72
CA ASN A 222 4.51 5.00 -19.58
C ASN A 222 5.10 5.69 -20.82
N ASP A 223 4.34 6.57 -21.47
CA ASP A 223 4.76 7.27 -22.67
C ASP A 223 5.84 8.33 -22.39
N THR A 224 5.73 9.03 -21.26
CA THR A 224 6.58 10.19 -20.97
C THR A 224 7.70 9.91 -20.00
N LYS A 225 7.57 8.91 -19.12
CA LYS A 225 8.50 8.63 -18.01
C LYS A 225 9.14 7.24 -18.06
N GLN A 226 8.81 6.45 -19.06
CA GLN A 226 9.26 5.06 -19.18
C GLN A 226 8.93 4.22 -17.94
N ALA A 227 7.82 4.54 -17.28
CA ALA A 227 7.32 3.77 -16.15
C ALA A 227 6.88 2.38 -16.61
N GLN A 228 7.12 1.37 -15.79
CA GLN A 228 6.67 0.00 -16.08
C GLN A 228 5.41 -0.31 -15.27
N VAL A 229 4.31 0.39 -15.54
CA VAL A 229 3.03 0.00 -14.95
C VAL A 229 2.58 -1.30 -15.60
N THR A 230 2.54 -2.34 -14.80
CA THR A 230 2.24 -3.68 -15.30
C THR A 230 0.77 -3.82 -15.64
N LYS A 231 -0.12 -3.27 -14.80
CA LYS A 231 -1.57 -3.48 -14.94
C LYS A 231 -2.40 -2.44 -14.22
N VAL A 232 -3.49 -2.02 -14.86
CA VAL A 232 -4.63 -1.35 -14.23
C VAL A 232 -5.83 -2.28 -14.28
N GLU A 233 -6.46 -2.52 -13.14
CA GLU A 233 -7.75 -3.21 -13.03
C GLU A 233 -8.78 -2.23 -12.53
N VAL A 234 -9.84 -2.01 -13.30
CA VAL A 234 -10.96 -1.17 -12.89
C VAL A 234 -12.03 -2.05 -12.25
N PHE A 235 -12.45 -1.66 -11.05
CA PHE A 235 -13.57 -2.26 -10.33
C PHE A 235 -14.80 -1.38 -10.56
N GLU A 236 -15.50 -1.59 -11.68
CA GLU A 236 -16.49 -0.71 -12.29
C GLU A 236 -17.56 -0.18 -11.33
N ASN A 237 -18.05 -1.04 -10.43
CA ASN A 237 -19.14 -0.69 -9.52
C ASN A 237 -18.69 -0.36 -8.11
N THR A 238 -17.41 0.02 -7.90
CA THR A 238 -16.87 0.37 -6.61
C THR A 238 -16.64 1.87 -6.48
N THR A 239 -16.76 2.37 -5.26
CA THR A 239 -16.44 3.74 -4.87
C THR A 239 -15.10 3.80 -4.16
N HIS A 240 -14.57 5.00 -3.93
CA HIS A 240 -13.39 5.19 -3.10
C HIS A 240 -13.55 4.56 -1.72
N GLY A 241 -12.54 3.82 -1.25
CA GLY A 241 -12.57 3.19 0.09
C GLY A 241 -13.55 2.00 0.21
N TRP A 242 -13.72 1.20 -0.86
CA TRP A 242 -14.62 0.03 -0.88
C TRP A 242 -14.35 -1.02 0.21
N ASP A 243 -13.22 -0.91 0.91
CA ASP A 243 -12.74 -1.85 1.94
C ASP A 243 -12.86 -1.33 3.38
N HIS A 244 -13.49 -0.16 3.59
CA HIS A 244 -13.58 0.49 4.91
C HIS A 244 -14.57 -0.17 5.88
N GLY A 245 -15.25 -1.24 5.47
CA GLY A 245 -16.18 -1.99 6.34
C GLY A 245 -17.50 -1.29 6.65
N LYS A 246 -17.72 -0.07 6.12
CA LYS A 246 -18.94 0.72 6.35
C LYS A 246 -19.21 1.69 5.20
N ASN A 247 -20.48 2.11 5.08
CA ASN A 247 -20.90 3.14 4.14
C ASN A 247 -20.89 4.51 4.81
N TYR A 248 -20.39 5.52 4.14
CA TYR A 248 -20.41 6.90 4.60
C TYR A 248 -20.17 7.88 3.47
N SER A 249 -20.39 9.16 3.72
CA SER A 249 -20.05 10.24 2.79
C SER A 249 -19.54 11.46 3.53
N PHE A 250 -18.75 12.29 2.86
CA PHE A 250 -18.25 13.56 3.39
C PHE A 250 -17.87 14.52 2.26
N LEU A 251 -17.90 15.81 2.59
CA LEU A 251 -17.49 16.86 1.65
C LEU A 251 -15.97 16.90 1.52
N VAL A 252 -15.48 16.78 0.30
CA VAL A 252 -14.09 17.00 -0.08
C VAL A 252 -13.95 18.40 -0.66
N ARG A 253 -13.05 19.20 -0.10
CA ARG A 253 -12.80 20.57 -0.56
C ARG A 253 -11.51 20.62 -1.39
N GLY A 254 -11.61 21.01 -2.67
CA GLY A 254 -10.47 21.17 -3.57
C GLY A 254 -9.69 19.89 -3.89
N GLY A 255 -10.20 18.71 -3.50
CA GLY A 255 -9.50 17.41 -3.69
C GLY A 255 -10.05 16.57 -4.85
N CYS A 256 -11.03 17.07 -5.59
CA CYS A 256 -11.64 16.38 -6.71
C CYS A 256 -11.14 16.91 -8.05
N THR A 257 -11.41 16.20 -9.13
CA THR A 257 -10.94 16.53 -10.49
C THR A 257 -11.04 18.04 -10.78
N GLY A 258 -9.95 18.60 -11.26
CA GLY A 258 -9.87 20.05 -11.55
C GLY A 258 -9.85 20.92 -10.29
N ARG A 259 -9.49 20.35 -9.12
CA ARG A 259 -9.46 21.03 -7.79
C ARG A 259 -10.83 21.52 -7.35
N THR A 260 -11.88 20.85 -7.78
CA THR A 260 -13.25 21.16 -7.38
C THR A 260 -13.62 20.55 -6.04
N ASN A 261 -14.75 20.98 -5.48
CA ASN A 261 -15.38 20.32 -4.34
C ASN A 261 -16.25 19.17 -4.85
N CYS A 262 -16.26 18.07 -4.12
CA CYS A 262 -17.22 16.98 -4.37
C CYS A 262 -17.65 16.33 -3.06
N THR A 263 -18.72 15.55 -3.09
CA THR A 263 -19.05 14.64 -2.01
C THR A 263 -18.44 13.28 -2.29
N ASN A 264 -17.47 12.87 -1.47
CA ASN A 264 -17.00 11.50 -1.54
C ASN A 264 -18.07 10.57 -0.98
N ILE A 265 -18.40 9.54 -1.74
CA ILE A 265 -19.32 8.48 -1.36
C ILE A 265 -18.49 7.19 -1.24
N THR A 266 -18.48 6.61 -0.05
CA THR A 266 -17.84 5.31 0.22
C THR A 266 -18.93 4.26 0.43
N VAL A 267 -18.91 3.22 -0.38
CA VAL A 267 -19.79 2.05 -0.24
C VAL A 267 -18.92 0.81 -0.03
N TYR A 268 -19.09 0.18 1.12
CA TYR A 268 -18.37 -1.05 1.44
C TYR A 268 -18.79 -2.19 0.49
N SER A 269 -17.79 -2.86 -0.08
CA SER A 269 -18.00 -3.98 -1.01
C SER A 269 -17.15 -5.20 -0.63
N PRO A 270 -17.69 -6.16 0.11
CA PRO A 270 -16.95 -7.38 0.47
C PRO A 270 -16.39 -8.11 -0.76
N THR A 271 -17.19 -8.18 -1.83
CA THR A 271 -16.76 -8.80 -3.09
C THR A 271 -15.54 -8.10 -3.71
N ALA A 272 -15.51 -6.75 -3.65
CA ALA A 272 -14.37 -5.99 -4.15
C ALA A 272 -13.13 -6.19 -3.25
N VAL A 273 -13.32 -6.31 -1.93
CA VAL A 273 -12.25 -6.64 -0.98
C VAL A 273 -11.61 -7.98 -1.34
N ASP A 274 -12.43 -9.02 -1.51
CA ASP A 274 -11.91 -10.36 -1.82
C ASP A 274 -11.24 -10.40 -3.19
N LYS A 275 -11.87 -9.79 -4.20
CA LYS A 275 -11.27 -9.67 -5.54
C LYS A 275 -9.94 -8.90 -5.48
N GLY A 276 -9.89 -7.79 -4.75
CA GLY A 276 -8.67 -6.99 -4.58
C GLY A 276 -7.53 -7.77 -3.93
N LYS A 277 -7.83 -8.53 -2.85
CA LYS A 277 -6.85 -9.42 -2.22
C LYS A 277 -6.29 -10.44 -3.21
N GLN A 278 -7.14 -11.07 -4.03
CA GLN A 278 -6.71 -12.07 -5.01
C GLN A 278 -5.90 -11.45 -6.16
N SER A 279 -6.30 -10.28 -6.67
CA SER A 279 -5.56 -9.56 -7.71
C SER A 279 -4.15 -9.18 -7.22
N VAL A 280 -4.04 -8.60 -6.01
CA VAL A 280 -2.74 -8.28 -5.41
C VAL A 280 -1.92 -9.55 -5.17
N LEU A 281 -2.50 -10.61 -4.61
CA LEU A 281 -1.79 -11.88 -4.37
C LEU A 281 -1.23 -12.47 -5.66
N SER A 282 -2.03 -12.53 -6.71
CA SER A 282 -1.63 -13.04 -8.02
C SER A 282 -0.50 -12.21 -8.61
N PHE A 283 -0.58 -10.88 -8.50
CA PHE A 283 0.45 -9.97 -8.95
C PHE A 283 1.77 -10.15 -8.18
N LEU A 284 1.72 -10.25 -6.85
CA LEU A 284 2.91 -10.42 -6.01
C LEU A 284 3.59 -11.78 -6.25
N LYS A 285 2.82 -12.84 -6.55
CA LYS A 285 3.34 -14.20 -6.79
C LYS A 285 3.80 -14.44 -8.23
N ALA A 286 3.40 -13.63 -9.21
CA ALA A 286 3.90 -13.73 -10.59
C ALA A 286 5.44 -13.62 -10.61
N GLN A 287 6.09 -14.34 -11.51
CA GLN A 287 7.55 -14.30 -11.71
C GLN A 287 7.96 -13.05 -12.48
#